data_6c4f8dcbf1aa5fe3baddc78a6af7aed3
#
_entry.id   6c4f8dcbf1aa5fe3baddc78a6af7aed3
#
_cell.length_a   1.000
_cell.length_b   1.000
_cell.length_c   1.000
_cell.angle_alpha   90.00
_cell.angle_beta   90.00
_cell.angle_gamma   90.00
#
_symmetry.space_group_name_H-M   'P 1'
#
loop_
_entity.id
_entity.type
_entity.pdbx_description
1 polymer ?
#
loop_
_entity_poly.entity_id
_entity_poly.type
_entity_poly.pdbx_seq_one_letter_code
_entity_poly.pdbx_strand_id
1 'polypeptide(L)'
;MHSERLDRARMKWTAISEGDDTLTMRSIKHSGHEKLTLLELVLQLHGEFRRSLEPIRVTPLQAGVMLYLSRHADATLTDAAASLGVRLPTLSVVVKALVRKRWVTKRRSVKDDRVVCLSLSRRGKALAQKIEGQVRQVKSDLTRKAEA
;
A
#
# COMPACT_ATOMS: atom_id res chain seq x y z
N MET A 1 0.09 -4.01 -26.67
CA MET A 1 -0.69 -4.20 -25.45
C MET A 1 0.09 -3.94 -24.16
N HIS A 2 1.37 -4.20 -24.09
CA HIS A 2 2.19 -3.87 -22.91
C HIS A 2 2.51 -2.37 -22.76
N SER A 3 2.55 -1.64 -23.88
CA SER A 3 2.84 -0.20 -23.92
C SER A 3 1.71 0.68 -23.37
N GLU A 4 0.46 0.33 -23.63
CA GLU A 4 -0.69 1.14 -23.21
C GLU A 4 -0.96 1.12 -21.70
N ARG A 5 -0.61 0.05 -21.00
CA ARG A 5 -0.76 -0.01 -19.53
C ARG A 5 0.29 0.80 -18.81
N LEU A 6 1.48 0.88 -19.34
CA LEU A 6 2.56 1.71 -18.81
C LEU A 6 2.27 3.20 -19.06
N ASP A 7 1.67 3.54 -20.19
CA ASP A 7 1.25 4.92 -20.49
C ASP A 7 0.10 5.40 -19.61
N ARG A 8 -0.87 4.54 -19.26
CA ARG A 8 -1.93 4.91 -18.32
C ARG A 8 -1.44 5.13 -16.91
N ALA A 9 -0.46 4.35 -16.47
CA ALA A 9 0.17 4.57 -15.15
C ALA A 9 1.00 5.85 -15.16
N ARG A 10 1.71 6.12 -16.26
CA ARG A 10 2.50 7.34 -16.45
C ARG A 10 1.62 8.60 -16.55
N MET A 11 0.46 8.50 -17.24
CA MET A 11 -0.52 9.60 -17.30
C MET A 11 -1.17 9.92 -15.96
N LYS A 12 -1.41 8.93 -15.11
CA LYS A 12 -1.93 9.19 -13.76
C LYS A 12 -0.93 9.93 -12.87
N TRP A 13 0.35 9.68 -13.04
CA TRP A 13 1.40 10.40 -12.30
C TRP A 13 1.62 11.82 -12.82
N THR A 14 1.56 12.04 -14.13
CA THR A 14 1.67 13.38 -14.73
C THR A 14 0.43 14.25 -14.48
N ALA A 15 -0.78 13.65 -14.44
CA ALA A 15 -2.00 14.39 -14.12
C ALA A 15 -2.06 14.83 -12.65
N ILE A 16 -1.36 14.16 -11.74
CA ILE A 16 -1.21 14.58 -10.34
C ILE A 16 -0.23 15.74 -10.21
N SER A 17 0.72 15.90 -11.15
CA SER A 17 1.76 16.94 -11.05
C SER A 17 1.35 18.31 -11.62
N GLU A 18 0.33 18.39 -12.47
CA GLU A 18 0.04 19.65 -13.20
C GLU A 18 -1.21 20.41 -12.76
N GLY A 19 -2.06 19.87 -11.88
CA GLY A 19 -3.33 20.53 -11.59
C GLY A 19 -3.68 20.82 -10.14
N ASP A 20 -3.06 20.15 -9.17
CA ASP A 20 -3.58 20.14 -7.81
C ASP A 20 -2.52 20.38 -6.71
N ASP A 21 -1.29 20.69 -7.07
CA ASP A 21 -0.19 20.92 -6.12
C ASP A 21 -0.46 22.07 -5.13
N THR A 22 -1.32 23.01 -5.51
CA THR A 22 -1.64 24.16 -4.67
C THR A 22 -2.71 23.88 -3.61
N LEU A 23 -3.64 22.93 -3.85
CA LEU A 23 -4.74 22.64 -2.91
C LEU A 23 -4.34 21.61 -1.87
N THR A 24 -3.58 20.58 -2.24
CA THR A 24 -3.14 19.53 -1.33
C THR A 24 -2.05 20.03 -0.36
N MET A 25 -1.18 20.92 -0.83
CA MET A 25 -0.15 21.56 0.00
C MET A 25 -0.70 22.62 0.95
N ARG A 26 -1.84 23.23 0.65
CA ARG A 26 -2.48 24.20 1.56
C ARG A 26 -3.13 23.54 2.78
N SER A 27 -3.52 22.28 2.68
CA SER A 27 -4.19 21.55 3.76
C SER A 27 -3.22 20.97 4.79
N ILE A 28 -1.93 20.89 4.48
CA ILE A 28 -0.92 20.33 5.40
C ILE A 28 -0.03 21.47 5.90
N LYS A 29 -0.63 22.41 6.59
CA LYS A 29 0.13 23.41 7.35
C LYS A 29 0.63 22.79 8.65
N HIS A 30 1.91 22.47 8.70
CA HIS A 30 2.58 22.29 9.97
C HIS A 30 2.73 23.67 10.64
N SER A 31 2.56 23.74 11.92
CA SER A 31 2.64 24.93 12.75
C SER A 31 4.06 25.50 12.81
N GLY A 32 4.56 26.00 11.70
CA GLY A 32 5.91 26.51 11.62
C GLY A 32 6.34 26.88 10.21
N HIS A 33 5.45 27.45 9.42
CA HIS A 33 5.72 28.18 8.17
C HIS A 33 6.53 27.49 7.06
N GLU A 34 6.95 26.25 7.17
CA GLU A 34 7.65 25.53 6.12
C GLU A 34 6.69 24.61 5.35
N LYS A 35 6.58 24.87 4.04
CA LYS A 35 5.90 23.97 3.11
C LYS A 35 6.75 22.71 2.96
N LEU A 36 6.27 21.58 3.47
CA LEU A 36 6.91 20.29 3.23
C LEU A 36 6.94 19.99 1.74
N THR A 37 8.07 19.50 1.26
CA THR A 37 8.15 18.91 -0.08
C THR A 37 7.29 17.64 -0.13
N LEU A 38 6.87 17.24 -1.33
CA LEU A 38 6.11 16.00 -1.50
C LEU A 38 6.86 14.79 -0.94
N LEU A 39 8.18 14.75 -1.13
CA LEU A 39 9.01 13.66 -0.60
C LEU A 39 9.01 13.63 0.93
N GLU A 40 9.17 14.78 1.57
CA GLU A 40 9.10 14.88 3.04
C GLU A 40 7.74 14.41 3.55
N LEU A 41 6.65 14.79 2.88
CA LEU A 41 5.31 14.33 3.22
C LEU A 41 5.18 12.80 3.11
N VAL A 42 5.66 12.22 2.02
CA VAL A 42 5.64 10.75 1.82
C VAL A 42 6.43 10.05 2.92
N LEU A 43 7.61 10.56 3.27
CA LEU A 43 8.44 10.00 4.33
C LEU A 43 7.78 10.13 5.71
N GLN A 44 7.13 11.25 5.99
CA GLN A 44 6.37 11.42 7.23
C GLN A 44 5.20 10.45 7.33
N LEU A 45 4.42 10.31 6.27
CA LEU A 45 3.32 9.34 6.19
C LEU A 45 3.83 7.92 6.40
N HIS A 46 4.93 7.55 5.75
CA HIS A 46 5.55 6.25 5.96
C HIS A 46 5.94 6.04 7.42
N GLY A 47 6.50 7.03 8.08
CA GLY A 47 6.86 6.99 9.49
C GLY A 47 5.64 6.80 10.40
N GLU A 48 4.54 7.51 10.13
CA GLU A 48 3.28 7.37 10.87
C GLU A 48 2.70 5.96 10.72
N PHE A 49 2.64 5.44 9.51
CA PHE A 49 2.19 4.06 9.27
C PHE A 49 3.09 3.04 9.96
N ARG A 50 4.40 3.21 9.87
CA ARG A 50 5.36 2.32 10.55
C ARG A 50 5.11 2.28 12.05
N ARG A 51 4.98 3.42 12.71
CA ARG A 51 4.69 3.50 14.15
C ARG A 51 3.34 2.88 14.49
N SER A 52 2.32 3.15 13.72
CA SER A 52 0.97 2.61 13.94
C SER A 52 0.90 1.10 13.77
N LEU A 53 1.69 0.53 12.88
CA LEU A 53 1.70 -0.91 12.58
C LEU A 53 2.67 -1.71 13.48
N GLU A 54 3.58 -1.05 14.18
CA GLU A 54 4.58 -1.69 15.05
C GLU A 54 3.96 -2.61 16.12
N PRO A 55 2.88 -2.22 16.84
CA PRO A 55 2.26 -3.07 17.86
C PRO A 55 1.73 -4.40 17.30
N ILE A 56 1.32 -4.43 16.06
CA ILE A 56 0.85 -5.65 15.39
C ILE A 56 1.96 -6.36 14.58
N ARG A 57 3.18 -5.88 14.69
CA ARG A 57 4.39 -6.45 14.07
C ARG A 57 4.29 -6.62 12.55
N VAL A 58 3.76 -5.61 11.89
CA VAL A 58 3.59 -5.57 10.44
C VAL A 58 4.33 -4.34 9.88
N THR A 59 5.09 -4.51 8.82
CA THR A 59 5.71 -3.39 8.11
C THR A 59 4.71 -2.72 7.18
N PRO A 60 4.90 -1.45 6.79
CA PRO A 60 4.01 -0.79 5.83
C PRO A 60 3.85 -1.55 4.51
N LEU A 61 4.91 -2.13 3.97
CA LEU A 61 4.83 -2.91 2.73
C LEU A 61 4.06 -4.22 2.94
N GLN A 62 4.27 -4.92 4.04
CA GLN A 62 3.47 -6.11 4.41
C GLN A 62 1.99 -5.74 4.54
N ALA A 63 1.69 -4.64 5.21
CA ALA A 63 0.32 -4.13 5.34
C ALA A 63 -0.30 -3.83 3.98
N GLY A 64 0.42 -3.15 3.09
CA GLY A 64 -0.02 -2.85 1.73
C GLY A 64 -0.36 -4.11 0.93
N VAL A 65 0.48 -5.13 1.01
CA VAL A 65 0.23 -6.43 0.35
C VAL A 65 -1.03 -7.08 0.91
N MET A 66 -1.18 -7.12 2.23
CA MET A 66 -2.34 -7.75 2.87
C MET A 66 -3.64 -7.02 2.54
N LEU A 67 -3.64 -5.69 2.55
CA LEU A 67 -4.81 -4.89 2.14
C LEU A 67 -5.14 -5.06 0.66
N TYR A 68 -4.13 -5.16 -0.20
CA TYR A 68 -4.33 -5.45 -1.61
C TYR A 68 -5.01 -6.81 -1.80
N LEU A 69 -4.50 -7.85 -1.16
CA LEU A 69 -5.06 -9.20 -1.25
C LEU A 69 -6.46 -9.31 -0.61
N SER A 70 -6.78 -8.50 0.37
CA SER A 70 -8.14 -8.46 0.94
C SER A 70 -9.20 -7.95 -0.04
N ARG A 71 -8.78 -7.15 -1.01
CA ARG A 71 -9.66 -6.56 -2.04
C ARG A 71 -9.61 -7.30 -3.37
N HIS A 72 -8.57 -8.09 -3.60
CA HIS A 72 -8.32 -8.79 -4.86
C HIS A 72 -8.09 -10.27 -4.57
N ALA A 73 -9.15 -11.05 -4.61
CA ALA A 73 -9.06 -12.49 -4.51
C ALA A 73 -8.27 -13.06 -5.70
N ASP A 74 -7.45 -14.06 -5.43
CA ASP A 74 -6.67 -14.77 -6.45
C ASP A 74 -5.74 -13.87 -7.30
N ALA A 75 -5.20 -12.82 -6.70
CA ALA A 75 -4.23 -11.95 -7.35
C ALA A 75 -2.89 -12.66 -7.56
N THR A 76 -2.23 -12.36 -8.65
CA THR A 76 -0.85 -12.82 -8.91
C THR A 76 0.18 -11.91 -8.23
N LEU A 77 1.39 -12.43 -8.06
CA LEU A 77 2.51 -11.63 -7.57
C LEU A 77 2.80 -10.42 -8.47
N THR A 78 2.70 -10.61 -9.79
CA THR A 78 2.89 -9.55 -10.78
C THR A 78 1.82 -8.46 -10.66
N ASP A 79 0.56 -8.83 -10.50
CA ASP A 79 -0.54 -7.87 -10.31
C ASP A 79 -0.35 -7.02 -9.05
N ALA A 80 0.01 -7.67 -7.95
CA ALA A 80 0.27 -6.98 -6.69
C ALA A 80 1.47 -6.03 -6.78
N ALA A 81 2.56 -6.47 -7.42
CA ALA A 81 3.76 -5.65 -7.62
C ALA A 81 3.44 -4.39 -8.44
N ALA A 82 2.73 -4.55 -9.55
CA ALA A 82 2.32 -3.44 -10.41
C ALA A 82 1.39 -2.45 -9.67
N SER A 83 0.42 -2.95 -8.93
CA SER A 83 -0.54 -2.12 -8.19
C SER A 83 0.11 -1.35 -7.04
N LEU A 84 1.06 -1.96 -6.34
CA LEU A 84 1.75 -1.35 -5.20
C LEU A 84 2.97 -0.53 -5.61
N GLY A 85 3.33 -0.51 -6.90
CA GLY A 85 4.52 0.19 -7.37
C GLY A 85 5.82 -0.38 -6.82
N VAL A 86 5.87 -1.68 -6.57
CA VAL A 86 7.00 -2.37 -5.97
C VAL A 86 7.64 -3.30 -6.99
N ARG A 87 8.96 -3.39 -6.96
CA ARG A 87 9.69 -4.34 -7.82
C ARG A 87 9.34 -5.78 -7.45
N LEU A 88 9.17 -6.62 -8.46
CA LEU A 88 8.80 -8.02 -8.29
C LEU A 88 9.72 -8.81 -7.35
N PRO A 89 11.06 -8.69 -7.41
CA PRO A 89 11.95 -9.36 -6.46
C PRO A 89 11.72 -8.93 -5.01
N THR A 90 11.51 -7.64 -4.77
CA THR A 90 11.21 -7.10 -3.43
C THR A 90 9.89 -7.66 -2.90
N LEU A 91 8.85 -7.65 -3.72
CA LEU A 91 7.55 -8.19 -3.33
C LEU A 91 7.61 -9.70 -3.09
N SER A 92 8.38 -10.43 -3.88
CA SER A 92 8.60 -11.88 -3.70
C SER A 92 9.14 -12.21 -2.31
N VAL A 93 10.11 -11.43 -1.82
CA VAL A 93 10.66 -11.60 -0.47
C VAL A 93 9.61 -11.34 0.60
N VAL A 94 8.84 -10.27 0.45
CA VAL A 94 7.75 -9.92 1.38
C VAL A 94 6.69 -11.02 1.42
N VAL A 95 6.24 -11.48 0.27
CA VAL A 95 5.23 -12.56 0.19
C VAL A 95 5.74 -13.85 0.79
N LYS A 96 7.00 -14.22 0.57
CA LYS A 96 7.60 -15.40 1.23
C LYS A 96 7.52 -15.30 2.76
N ALA A 97 7.80 -14.12 3.32
CA ALA A 97 7.68 -13.89 4.76
C ALA A 97 6.22 -14.02 5.24
N LEU A 98 5.26 -13.48 4.51
CA LEU A 98 3.83 -13.59 4.82
C LEU A 98 3.31 -15.03 4.75
N VAL A 99 3.81 -15.81 3.80
CA VAL A 99 3.49 -17.25 3.69
C VAL A 99 4.07 -18.03 4.86
N ARG A 100 5.31 -17.76 5.28
CA ARG A 100 5.90 -18.38 6.47
C ARG A 100 5.12 -18.06 7.75
N LYS A 101 4.60 -16.86 7.88
CA LYS A 101 3.73 -16.46 9.00
C LYS A 101 2.32 -17.02 8.91
N ARG A 102 2.00 -17.74 7.83
CA ARG A 102 0.67 -18.33 7.55
C ARG A 102 -0.45 -17.28 7.45
N TRP A 103 -0.12 -16.09 7.00
CA TRP A 103 -1.10 -15.03 6.71
C TRP A 103 -1.53 -15.02 5.25
N VAL A 104 -0.65 -15.47 4.36
CA VAL A 104 -0.90 -15.62 2.93
C VAL A 104 -0.70 -17.06 2.51
N THR A 105 -1.56 -17.54 1.62
CA THR A 105 -1.47 -18.84 0.98
C THR A 105 -1.20 -18.67 -0.50
N LYS A 106 -0.43 -19.59 -1.06
CA LYS A 106 -0.21 -19.71 -2.50
C LYS A 106 -1.05 -20.87 -3.04
N ARG A 107 -1.71 -20.64 -4.15
CA ARG A 107 -2.51 -21.63 -4.83
C ARG A 107 -2.29 -21.51 -6.33
N ARG A 108 -2.27 -22.64 -7.03
CA ARG A 108 -2.26 -22.62 -8.48
C ARG A 108 -3.61 -22.17 -9.00
N SER A 109 -3.62 -21.41 -10.09
CA SER A 109 -4.85 -20.98 -10.74
C SER A 109 -5.60 -22.20 -11.28
N VAL A 110 -6.92 -22.19 -11.13
CA VAL A 110 -7.80 -23.23 -11.73
C VAL A 110 -7.78 -23.15 -13.27
N LYS A 111 -7.53 -21.95 -13.80
CA LYS A 111 -7.54 -21.71 -15.25
C LYS A 111 -6.20 -22.01 -15.93
N ASP A 112 -5.08 -21.88 -15.22
CA ASP A 112 -3.73 -22.11 -15.73
C ASP A 112 -2.80 -22.52 -14.59
N ASP A 113 -2.39 -23.79 -14.57
CA ASP A 113 -1.50 -24.36 -13.56
C ASP A 113 -0.13 -23.67 -13.46
N ARG A 114 0.24 -22.87 -14.47
CA ARG A 114 1.49 -22.10 -14.47
C ARG A 114 1.40 -20.84 -13.62
N VAL A 115 0.19 -20.38 -13.34
CA VAL A 115 -0.06 -19.14 -12.61
C VAL A 115 -0.28 -19.44 -11.15
N VAL A 116 0.52 -18.80 -10.29
CA VAL A 116 0.36 -18.86 -8.84
C VAL A 116 -0.44 -17.66 -8.38
N CYS A 117 -1.56 -17.93 -7.73
CA CYS A 117 -2.42 -16.94 -7.09
C CYS A 117 -2.15 -16.85 -5.61
N LEU A 118 -2.28 -15.65 -5.07
CA LEU A 118 -2.12 -15.34 -3.66
C LEU A 118 -3.47 -15.06 -3.03
N SER A 119 -3.69 -15.58 -1.84
CA SER A 119 -4.91 -15.34 -1.07
C SER A 119 -4.57 -15.18 0.41
N LEU A 120 -5.39 -14.43 1.12
CA LEU A 120 -5.27 -14.36 2.58
C LEU A 120 -5.79 -15.65 3.21
N SER A 121 -5.06 -16.18 4.17
CA SER A 121 -5.57 -17.20 5.07
C SER A 121 -6.63 -16.62 6.00
N ARG A 122 -7.31 -17.48 6.79
CA ARG A 122 -8.25 -17.01 7.83
C ARG A 122 -7.56 -16.06 8.82
N ARG A 123 -6.36 -16.40 9.25
CA ARG A 123 -5.54 -15.54 10.13
C ARG A 123 -5.13 -14.23 9.43
N GLY A 124 -4.79 -14.32 8.15
CA GLY A 124 -4.47 -13.15 7.33
C GLY A 124 -5.64 -12.20 7.18
N LYS A 125 -6.86 -12.71 6.99
CA LYS A 125 -8.08 -11.88 6.93
C LYS A 125 -8.35 -11.15 8.24
N ALA A 126 -8.19 -11.82 9.37
CA ALA A 126 -8.33 -11.19 10.68
C ALA A 126 -7.27 -10.09 10.90
N LEU A 127 -6.03 -10.34 10.49
CA LEU A 127 -4.96 -9.34 10.59
C LEU A 127 -5.20 -8.16 9.63
N ALA A 128 -5.70 -8.42 8.43
CA ALA A 128 -6.03 -7.35 7.47
C ALA A 128 -7.08 -6.38 8.05
N GLN A 129 -8.06 -6.86 8.79
CA GLN A 129 -9.04 -6.02 9.48
C GLN A 129 -8.38 -5.13 10.55
N LYS A 130 -7.42 -5.66 11.31
CA LYS A 130 -6.64 -4.85 12.26
C LYS A 130 -5.81 -3.79 11.55
N ILE A 131 -5.19 -4.14 10.43
CA ILE A 131 -4.42 -3.21 9.60
C ILE A 131 -5.34 -2.08 9.09
N GLU A 132 -6.53 -2.39 8.61
CA GLU A 132 -7.51 -1.37 8.18
C GLU A 132 -7.88 -0.41 9.31
N GLY A 133 -8.04 -0.92 10.51
CA GLY A 133 -8.28 -0.10 11.69
C GLY A 133 -7.13 0.88 11.98
N GLN A 134 -5.89 0.41 11.90
CA GLN A 134 -4.70 1.25 12.09
C GLN A 134 -4.57 2.30 10.98
N VAL A 135 -4.82 1.94 9.75
CA VAL A 135 -4.79 2.88 8.61
C VAL A 135 -5.85 3.96 8.76
N ARG A 136 -7.05 3.61 9.18
CA ARG A 136 -8.11 4.59 9.47
C ARG A 136 -7.73 5.53 10.61
N GLN A 137 -7.08 5.02 11.64
CA GLN A 137 -6.61 5.84 12.76
C GLN A 137 -5.56 6.85 12.31
N VAL A 138 -4.57 6.43 11.53
CA VAL A 138 -3.56 7.35 10.96
C VAL A 138 -4.23 8.44 10.12
N LYS A 139 -5.18 8.06 9.26
CA LYS A 139 -5.95 9.01 8.46
C LYS A 139 -6.68 10.03 9.32
N SER A 140 -7.38 9.57 10.36
CA SER A 140 -8.11 10.43 11.30
C SER A 140 -7.19 11.40 12.03
N ASP A 141 -6.05 10.92 12.49
CA ASP A 141 -5.05 11.74 13.20
C ASP A 141 -4.44 12.82 12.30
N LEU A 142 -4.17 12.47 11.04
CA LEU A 142 -3.68 13.43 10.04
C LEU A 142 -4.72 14.50 9.72
N THR A 143 -5.98 14.12 9.53
CA THR A 143 -7.08 15.07 9.29
C THR A 143 -7.23 16.04 10.45
N ARG A 144 -7.22 15.53 11.68
CA ARG A 144 -7.31 16.35 12.90
C ARG A 144 -6.13 17.32 13.04
N LYS A 145 -4.91 16.88 12.71
CA LYS A 145 -3.72 17.77 12.71
C LYS A 145 -3.81 18.85 11.64
N ALA A 146 -4.44 18.57 10.51
CA ALA A 146 -4.63 19.53 9.43
C ALA A 146 -5.70 20.59 9.75
N GLU A 147 -6.70 20.26 10.58
CA GLU A 147 -7.78 21.16 11.04
C GLU A 147 -7.37 22.03 12.23
N ALA A 148 -6.36 21.63 12.96
CA ALA A 148 -5.83 22.39 14.08
C ALA A 148 -4.79 23.42 13.63
#